data_01faf5c75e0594ae940b7f9390f50bbc
#
_entry.id   01faf5c75e0594ae940b7f9390f50bbc
#
_cell.length_a   1.000
_cell.length_b   1.000
_cell.length_c   1.000
_cell.angle_alpha   90.00
_cell.angle_beta   90.00
_cell.angle_gamma   90.00
#
_symmetry.space_group_name_H-M   'P 1'
#
loop_
_entity.id
_entity.type
_entity.pdbx_description
1 polymer ?
#
loop_
_entity_poly.entity_id
_entity_poly.type
_entity_poly.pdbx_seq_one_letter_code
_entity_poly.pdbx_strand_id
1 'polypeptide(L)'
;MSFLRFLMLLSLVVWVGGLIFFAFVLAPTVFRPEILPTRQLAGNVVNRSLSILHWMGLTCGVVFAATSMIDSSVVDGMAQPFALRNLLIYAMIALTLVGMFGIASRMAVLRQEMGFIDALPHDDARRVEFNRLHVWSTRVEGTVLVLGLALVFVTARRIS
;
A
#
# COMPACT_ATOMS: atom_id res chain seq x y z
N MET A 1 14.35 24.60 4.85
CA MET A 1 12.90 24.45 5.08
C MET A 1 12.16 23.96 3.85
N SER A 2 12.19 24.66 2.71
CA SER A 2 11.45 24.27 1.50
C SER A 2 11.79 22.86 0.97
N PHE A 3 13.05 22.43 1.06
CA PHE A 3 13.49 21.13 0.58
C PHE A 3 12.92 19.95 1.42
N LEU A 4 12.91 20.06 2.75
CA LEU A 4 12.30 19.02 3.61
C LEU A 4 10.81 18.87 3.33
N ARG A 5 10.09 19.99 3.23
CA ARG A 5 8.66 19.98 2.88
C ARG A 5 8.41 19.40 1.49
N PHE A 6 9.28 19.71 0.52
CA PHE A 6 9.22 19.11 -0.80
C PHE A 6 9.37 17.58 -0.74
N LEU A 7 10.35 17.06 0.02
CA LEU A 7 10.53 15.60 0.18
C LEU A 7 9.32 14.94 0.86
N MET A 8 8.72 15.59 1.86
CA MET A 8 7.51 15.10 2.50
C MET A 8 6.35 15.01 1.49
N LEU A 9 6.12 16.07 0.71
CA LEU A 9 5.07 16.10 -0.30
C LEU A 9 5.33 15.08 -1.42
N LEU A 10 6.57 14.99 -1.90
CA LEU A 10 6.96 14.02 -2.94
C LEU A 10 6.71 12.59 -2.47
N SER A 11 7.07 12.25 -1.22
CA SER A 11 6.81 10.94 -0.64
C SER A 11 5.31 10.60 -0.62
N LEU A 12 4.46 11.56 -0.25
CA LEU A 12 3.01 11.38 -0.25
C LEU A 12 2.45 11.24 -1.67
N VAL A 13 2.89 12.08 -2.60
CA VAL A 13 2.45 12.01 -4.01
C VAL A 13 2.78 10.67 -4.61
N VAL A 14 4.00 10.16 -4.40
CA VAL A 14 4.43 8.86 -4.93
C VAL A 14 3.63 7.71 -4.29
N TRP A 15 3.52 7.68 -2.97
CA TRP A 15 2.84 6.57 -2.30
C TRP A 15 1.32 6.59 -2.51
N VAL A 16 0.67 7.70 -2.16
CA VAL A 16 -0.80 7.82 -2.25
C VAL A 16 -1.24 7.83 -3.71
N GLY A 17 -0.52 8.54 -4.59
CA GLY A 17 -0.79 8.54 -6.03
C GLY A 17 -0.63 7.14 -6.65
N GLY A 18 0.40 6.40 -6.24
CA GLY A 18 0.60 5.00 -6.64
C GLY A 18 -0.54 4.09 -6.21
N LEU A 19 -1.03 4.23 -4.95
CA LEU A 19 -2.20 3.48 -4.45
C LEU A 19 -3.47 3.80 -5.23
N ILE A 20 -3.72 5.09 -5.51
CA ILE A 20 -4.87 5.52 -6.32
C ILE A 20 -4.80 4.92 -7.72
N PHE A 21 -3.65 5.06 -8.38
CA PHE A 21 -3.46 4.50 -9.72
C PHE A 21 -3.64 2.97 -9.73
N PHE A 22 -3.04 2.28 -8.75
CA PHE A 22 -3.18 0.84 -8.62
C PHE A 22 -4.65 0.42 -8.42
N ALA A 23 -5.36 1.04 -7.48
CA ALA A 23 -6.71 0.64 -7.12
C ALA A 23 -7.76 0.96 -8.21
N PHE A 24 -7.66 2.12 -8.85
CA PHE A 24 -8.69 2.61 -9.76
C PHE A 24 -8.36 2.45 -11.24
N VAL A 25 -7.10 2.25 -11.59
CA VAL A 25 -6.67 2.10 -12.98
C VAL A 25 -6.09 0.73 -13.25
N LEU A 26 -5.00 0.35 -12.58
CA LEU A 26 -4.28 -0.86 -12.90
C LEU A 26 -5.12 -2.12 -12.62
N ALA A 27 -5.56 -2.30 -11.37
CA ALA A 27 -6.26 -3.51 -10.97
C ALA A 27 -7.54 -3.76 -11.80
N PRO A 28 -8.46 -2.81 -11.98
CA PRO A 28 -9.64 -3.06 -12.81
C PRO A 28 -9.31 -3.24 -14.30
N THR A 29 -8.24 -2.65 -14.81
CA THR A 29 -7.87 -2.77 -16.22
C THR A 29 -7.33 -4.14 -16.57
N VAL A 30 -6.41 -4.69 -15.75
CA VAL A 30 -5.77 -5.98 -16.08
C VAL A 30 -6.73 -7.17 -15.98
N PHE A 31 -7.84 -7.05 -15.26
CA PHE A 31 -8.87 -8.09 -15.19
C PHE A 31 -9.88 -8.05 -16.34
N ARG A 32 -9.75 -7.13 -17.29
CA ARG A 32 -10.58 -7.12 -18.49
C ARG A 32 -10.14 -8.22 -19.46
N PRO A 33 -11.07 -9.07 -19.95
CA PRO A 33 -10.73 -10.19 -20.83
C PRO A 33 -10.02 -9.77 -22.12
N GLU A 34 -10.28 -8.54 -22.58
CA GLU A 34 -9.65 -7.98 -23.81
C GLU A 34 -8.17 -7.63 -23.59
N ILE A 35 -7.73 -7.45 -22.33
CA ILE A 35 -6.35 -7.06 -22.00
C ILE A 35 -5.49 -8.28 -21.69
N LEU A 36 -5.98 -9.18 -20.85
CA LEU A 36 -5.25 -10.40 -20.47
C LEU A 36 -6.14 -11.63 -20.63
N PRO A 37 -5.64 -12.68 -21.33
CA PRO A 37 -6.44 -13.84 -21.72
C PRO A 37 -6.86 -14.72 -20.54
N THR A 38 -6.18 -14.63 -19.40
CA THR A 38 -6.48 -15.45 -18.21
C THR A 38 -6.45 -14.64 -16.92
N ARG A 39 -7.34 -14.98 -15.98
CA ARG A 39 -7.37 -14.41 -14.63
C ARG A 39 -6.06 -14.66 -13.88
N GLN A 40 -5.39 -15.75 -14.15
CA GLN A 40 -4.10 -16.07 -13.52
C GLN A 40 -3.01 -15.09 -13.95
N LEU A 41 -2.93 -14.74 -15.23
CA LEU A 41 -2.00 -13.72 -15.72
C LEU A 41 -2.30 -12.36 -15.11
N ALA A 42 -3.58 -11.95 -15.09
CA ALA A 42 -4.01 -10.73 -14.44
C ALA A 42 -3.59 -10.69 -12.96
N GLY A 43 -3.84 -11.78 -12.23
CA GLY A 43 -3.43 -11.92 -10.84
C GLY A 43 -1.92 -11.84 -10.63
N ASN A 44 -1.10 -12.36 -11.56
CA ASN A 44 0.35 -12.26 -11.49
C ASN A 44 0.84 -10.83 -11.70
N VAL A 45 0.26 -10.11 -12.67
CA VAL A 45 0.58 -8.68 -12.92
C VAL A 45 0.22 -7.85 -11.70
N VAL A 46 -0.99 -8.01 -11.16
CA VAL A 46 -1.44 -7.29 -9.95
C VAL A 46 -0.52 -7.57 -8.77
N ASN A 47 -0.20 -8.84 -8.51
CA ASN A 47 0.66 -9.22 -7.39
C ASN A 47 2.07 -8.63 -7.52
N ARG A 48 2.65 -8.67 -8.73
CA ARG A 48 3.98 -8.07 -8.98
C ARG A 48 3.97 -6.56 -8.82
N SER A 49 2.98 -5.90 -9.38
CA SER A 49 2.82 -4.44 -9.28
C SER A 49 2.59 -3.99 -7.84
N LEU A 50 1.75 -4.72 -7.09
CA LEU A 50 1.50 -4.45 -5.67
C LEU A 50 2.77 -4.63 -4.83
N SER A 51 3.56 -5.67 -5.09
CA SER A 51 4.83 -5.88 -4.39
C SER A 51 5.81 -4.71 -4.60
N ILE A 52 5.91 -4.20 -5.83
CA ILE A 52 6.74 -3.02 -6.13
C ILE A 52 6.20 -1.78 -5.41
N LEU A 53 4.87 -1.59 -5.44
CA LEU A 53 4.21 -0.47 -4.78
C LEU A 53 4.41 -0.50 -3.26
N HIS A 54 4.39 -1.67 -2.64
CA HIS A 54 4.68 -1.83 -1.20
C HIS A 54 6.11 -1.37 -0.86
N TRP A 55 7.12 -1.81 -1.60
CA TRP A 55 8.50 -1.38 -1.37
C TRP A 55 8.68 0.12 -1.60
N MET A 56 8.08 0.67 -2.66
CA MET A 56 8.06 2.12 -2.88
C MET A 56 7.39 2.85 -1.72
N GLY A 57 6.24 2.36 -1.27
CA GLY A 57 5.49 2.93 -0.15
C GLY A 57 6.29 2.93 1.15
N LEU A 58 6.94 1.81 1.50
CA LEU A 58 7.79 1.71 2.68
C LEU A 58 8.95 2.71 2.61
N THR A 59 9.61 2.81 1.45
CA THR A 59 10.69 3.79 1.25
C THR A 59 10.18 5.22 1.43
N CYS A 60 9.05 5.57 0.79
CA CYS A 60 8.40 6.88 0.94
C CYS A 60 7.99 7.14 2.38
N GLY A 61 7.48 6.13 3.09
CA GLY A 61 7.09 6.23 4.50
C GLY A 61 8.27 6.56 5.41
N VAL A 62 9.40 5.90 5.22
CA VAL A 62 10.65 6.18 5.97
C VAL A 62 11.16 7.59 5.67
N VAL A 63 11.20 7.97 4.39
CA VAL A 63 11.62 9.33 3.98
C VAL A 63 10.70 10.40 4.59
N PHE A 64 9.37 10.18 4.54
CA PHE A 64 8.40 11.09 5.14
C PHE A 64 8.61 11.21 6.64
N ALA A 65 8.73 10.11 7.38
CA ALA A 65 8.90 10.11 8.82
C ALA A 65 10.19 10.84 9.22
N ALA A 66 11.31 10.54 8.58
CA ALA A 66 12.59 11.18 8.85
C ALA A 66 12.54 12.70 8.59
N THR A 67 12.05 13.10 7.40
CA THR A 67 11.95 14.53 7.03
C THR A 67 10.95 15.28 7.92
N SER A 68 9.85 14.65 8.34
CA SER A 68 8.87 15.22 9.27
C SER A 68 9.46 15.46 10.66
N MET A 69 10.30 14.55 11.16
CA MET A 69 10.99 14.71 12.45
C MET A 69 12.03 15.84 12.38
N ILE A 70 12.80 15.89 11.29
CA ILE A 70 13.79 16.97 11.09
C ILE A 70 13.08 18.33 10.97
N ASP A 71 11.99 18.43 10.17
CA ASP A 71 11.22 19.67 10.02
C ASP A 71 10.68 20.15 11.38
N SER A 72 10.16 19.25 12.23
CA SER A 72 9.72 19.59 13.59
C SER A 72 10.87 20.10 14.45
N SER A 73 12.01 19.44 14.40
CA SER A 73 13.17 19.86 15.21
C SER A 73 13.66 21.26 14.83
N VAL A 74 13.58 21.60 13.53
CA VAL A 74 14.02 22.90 13.03
C VAL A 74 12.97 24.00 13.28
N VAL A 75 11.67 23.68 13.15
CA VAL A 75 10.59 24.67 13.28
C VAL A 75 10.14 24.86 14.72
N ASP A 76 9.94 23.74 15.44
CA ASP A 76 9.34 23.71 16.78
C ASP A 76 10.40 23.59 17.89
N GLY A 77 11.69 23.51 17.53
CA GLY A 77 12.81 23.34 18.47
C GLY A 77 12.95 21.93 19.06
N MET A 78 12.04 21.01 18.75
CA MET A 78 12.09 19.63 19.19
C MET A 78 11.43 18.68 18.17
N ALA A 79 11.96 17.45 18.09
CA ALA A 79 11.32 16.41 17.31
C ALA A 79 9.96 16.04 17.91
N GLN A 80 8.95 15.88 17.07
CA GLN A 80 7.59 15.50 17.48
C GLN A 80 7.19 14.11 16.94
N PRO A 81 7.74 13.00 17.50
CA PRO A 81 7.50 11.67 16.98
C PRO A 81 6.02 11.24 17.08
N PHE A 82 5.28 11.78 18.04
CA PHE A 82 3.85 11.47 18.25
C PHE A 82 2.90 12.49 17.63
N ALA A 83 3.39 13.40 16.80
CA ALA A 83 2.50 14.27 16.03
C ALA A 83 1.55 13.40 15.16
N LEU A 84 0.30 13.83 15.00
CA LEU A 84 -0.73 13.07 14.25
C LEU A 84 -0.23 12.60 12.88
N ARG A 85 0.51 13.43 12.15
CA ARG A 85 1.09 13.06 10.85
C ARG A 85 2.07 11.88 10.95
N ASN A 86 2.86 11.82 12.03
CA ASN A 86 3.81 10.73 12.25
C ASN A 86 3.09 9.45 12.69
N LEU A 87 2.04 9.54 13.50
CA LEU A 87 1.21 8.39 13.84
C LEU A 87 0.52 7.80 12.62
N LEU A 88 -0.01 8.65 11.72
CA LEU A 88 -0.64 8.19 10.47
C LEU A 88 0.36 7.45 9.57
N ILE A 89 1.57 8.01 9.36
CA ILE A 89 2.57 7.33 8.53
C ILE A 89 3.05 6.02 9.15
N TYR A 90 3.20 5.94 10.49
CA TYR A 90 3.57 4.70 11.17
C TYR A 90 2.48 3.64 11.03
N ALA A 91 1.20 4.03 11.13
CA ALA A 91 0.08 3.12 10.90
C ALA A 91 0.06 2.60 9.44
N MET A 92 0.32 3.47 8.45
CA MET A 92 0.44 3.06 7.04
C MET A 92 1.58 2.07 6.85
N ILE A 93 2.77 2.34 7.40
CA ILE A 93 3.92 1.43 7.33
C ILE A 93 3.58 0.08 7.97
N ALA A 94 3.02 0.07 9.18
CA ALA A 94 2.65 -1.15 9.90
C ALA A 94 1.64 -1.99 9.12
N LEU A 95 0.58 -1.39 8.59
CA LEU A 95 -0.43 -2.08 7.77
C LEU A 95 0.17 -2.63 6.48
N THR A 96 1.06 -1.89 5.82
CA THR A 96 1.75 -2.36 4.61
C THR A 96 2.65 -3.56 4.92
N LEU A 97 3.37 -3.55 6.04
CA LEU A 97 4.16 -4.71 6.48
C LEU A 97 3.29 -5.93 6.78
N VAL A 98 2.16 -5.75 7.46
CA VAL A 98 1.19 -6.83 7.70
C VAL A 98 0.63 -7.37 6.38
N GLY A 99 0.25 -6.51 5.45
CA GLY A 99 -0.20 -6.91 4.11
C GLY A 99 0.85 -7.70 3.35
N MET A 100 2.09 -7.22 3.35
CA MET A 100 3.20 -7.80 2.60
C MET A 100 3.68 -9.14 3.18
N PHE A 101 3.99 -9.17 4.47
CA PHE A 101 4.60 -10.35 5.11
C PHE A 101 3.59 -11.32 5.71
N GLY A 102 2.41 -10.85 6.10
CA GLY A 102 1.34 -11.70 6.62
C GLY A 102 0.45 -12.24 5.49
N ILE A 103 -0.22 -11.35 4.79
CA ILE A 103 -1.28 -11.76 3.84
C ILE A 103 -0.69 -12.21 2.51
N ALA A 104 0.13 -11.38 1.86
CA ALA A 104 0.63 -11.66 0.52
C ALA A 104 1.55 -12.88 0.47
N SER A 105 2.38 -13.09 1.50
CA SER A 105 3.24 -14.28 1.63
C SER A 105 2.42 -15.57 1.70
N ARG A 106 1.35 -15.59 2.53
CA ARG A 106 0.48 -16.78 2.63
C ARG A 106 -0.31 -17.03 1.35
N MET A 107 -0.79 -15.95 0.69
CA MET A 107 -1.44 -16.07 -0.62
C MET A 107 -0.49 -16.63 -1.69
N ALA A 108 0.80 -16.27 -1.66
CA ALA A 108 1.79 -16.79 -2.58
C ALA A 108 2.00 -18.31 -2.40
N VAL A 109 2.10 -18.79 -1.16
CA VAL A 109 2.18 -20.23 -0.84
C VAL A 109 0.95 -20.97 -1.35
N LEU A 110 -0.25 -20.51 -1.01
CA LEU A 110 -1.50 -21.11 -1.47
C LEU A 110 -1.59 -21.17 -3.00
N ARG A 111 -1.13 -20.14 -3.71
CA ARG A 111 -1.11 -20.10 -5.17
C ARG A 111 -0.17 -21.17 -5.75
N GLN A 112 0.99 -21.41 -5.13
CA GLN A 112 1.90 -22.48 -5.55
C GLN A 112 1.31 -23.87 -5.33
N GLU A 113 0.66 -24.08 -4.18
CA GLU A 113 0.01 -25.36 -3.83
C GLU A 113 -1.18 -25.68 -4.73
N MET A 114 -1.92 -24.67 -5.17
CA MET A 114 -3.13 -24.84 -6.00
C MET A 114 -2.82 -24.98 -7.49
N GLY A 115 -1.68 -24.46 -7.98
CA GLY A 115 -1.39 -24.39 -9.41
C GLY A 115 -2.41 -23.50 -10.16
N PHE A 116 -3.35 -24.11 -10.88
CA PHE A 116 -4.43 -23.37 -11.55
C PHE A 116 -5.64 -23.21 -10.62
N ILE A 117 -5.82 -22.01 -10.05
CA ILE A 117 -6.89 -21.71 -9.08
C ILE A 117 -8.29 -21.99 -9.66
N ASP A 118 -8.50 -21.69 -10.94
CA ASP A 118 -9.79 -21.85 -11.61
C ASP A 118 -10.14 -23.33 -11.90
N ALA A 119 -9.16 -24.23 -11.83
CA ALA A 119 -9.37 -25.67 -12.01
C ALA A 119 -9.87 -26.39 -10.74
N LEU A 120 -9.76 -25.74 -9.57
CA LEU A 120 -10.18 -26.33 -8.31
C LEU A 120 -11.67 -26.09 -8.03
N PRO A 121 -12.36 -27.03 -7.35
CA PRO A 121 -13.72 -26.84 -6.86
C PRO A 121 -13.83 -25.58 -5.99
N HIS A 122 -15.02 -24.96 -5.96
CA HIS A 122 -15.26 -23.74 -5.19
C HIS A 122 -15.17 -23.93 -3.67
N ASP A 123 -15.39 -25.15 -3.20
CA ASP A 123 -15.35 -25.60 -1.80
C ASP A 123 -13.98 -26.13 -1.36
N ASP A 124 -12.96 -26.16 -2.24
CA ASP A 124 -11.59 -26.50 -1.85
C ASP A 124 -11.11 -25.53 -0.75
N ALA A 125 -10.66 -26.08 0.37
CA ALA A 125 -10.27 -25.31 1.54
C ALA A 125 -9.20 -24.26 1.25
N ARG A 126 -8.25 -24.56 0.33
CA ARG A 126 -7.17 -23.63 -0.08
C ARG A 126 -7.73 -22.47 -0.88
N ARG A 127 -8.71 -22.74 -1.77
CA ARG A 127 -9.40 -21.70 -2.55
C ARG A 127 -10.22 -20.78 -1.64
N VAL A 128 -10.92 -21.32 -0.66
CA VAL A 128 -11.68 -20.56 0.34
C VAL A 128 -10.75 -19.67 1.16
N GLU A 129 -9.62 -20.23 1.64
CA GLU A 129 -8.61 -19.48 2.39
C GLU A 129 -8.01 -18.35 1.53
N PHE A 130 -7.65 -18.64 0.28
CA PHE A 130 -7.11 -17.64 -0.66
C PHE A 130 -8.09 -16.49 -0.88
N ASN A 131 -9.36 -16.77 -1.12
CA ASN A 131 -10.39 -15.76 -1.32
C ASN A 131 -10.58 -14.89 -0.06
N ARG A 132 -10.55 -15.49 1.13
CA ARG A 132 -10.62 -14.76 2.40
C ARG A 132 -9.42 -13.81 2.55
N LEU A 133 -8.22 -14.29 2.29
CA LEU A 133 -7.00 -13.48 2.35
C LEU A 133 -7.01 -12.37 1.30
N HIS A 134 -7.54 -12.61 0.12
CA HIS A 134 -7.71 -11.57 -0.92
C HIS A 134 -8.63 -10.45 -0.45
N VAL A 135 -9.75 -10.77 0.19
CA VAL A 135 -10.64 -9.75 0.79
C VAL A 135 -9.91 -8.94 1.86
N TRP A 136 -9.14 -9.60 2.73
CA TRP A 136 -8.36 -8.90 3.75
C TRP A 136 -7.26 -8.02 3.15
N SER A 137 -6.56 -8.50 2.11
CA SER A 137 -5.58 -7.69 1.36
C SER A 137 -6.22 -6.41 0.84
N THR A 138 -7.36 -6.51 0.18
CA THR A 138 -8.08 -5.34 -0.36
C THR A 138 -8.51 -4.36 0.74
N ARG A 139 -8.95 -4.86 1.90
CA ARG A 139 -9.32 -4.01 3.05
C ARG A 139 -8.11 -3.28 3.63
N VAL A 140 -6.98 -3.97 3.78
CA VAL A 140 -5.73 -3.37 4.27
C VAL A 140 -5.27 -2.26 3.32
N GLU A 141 -5.22 -2.53 2.02
CA GLU A 141 -4.84 -1.54 1.01
C GLU A 141 -5.79 -0.33 1.00
N GLY A 142 -7.10 -0.57 1.08
CA GLY A 142 -8.10 0.49 1.20
C GLY A 142 -7.91 1.35 2.46
N THR A 143 -7.57 0.71 3.59
CA THR A 143 -7.28 1.42 4.84
C THR A 143 -6.00 2.27 4.72
N VAL A 144 -4.94 1.72 4.12
CA VAL A 144 -3.69 2.48 3.86
C VAL A 144 -3.98 3.69 2.97
N LEU A 145 -4.81 3.53 1.93
CA LEU A 145 -5.21 4.65 1.07
C LEU A 145 -5.97 5.74 1.85
N VAL A 146 -6.95 5.36 2.69
CA VAL A 146 -7.72 6.33 3.51
C VAL A 146 -6.81 7.06 4.49
N LEU A 147 -5.90 6.35 5.17
CA LEU A 147 -4.91 6.96 6.06
C LEU A 147 -3.98 7.89 5.28
N GLY A 148 -3.58 7.51 4.07
CA GLY A 148 -2.76 8.34 3.19
C GLY A 148 -3.45 9.64 2.80
N LEU A 149 -4.73 9.61 2.44
CA LEU A 149 -5.52 10.81 2.16
C LEU A 149 -5.66 11.71 3.40
N ALA A 150 -5.90 11.11 4.57
CA ALA A 150 -5.92 11.85 5.84
C ALA A 150 -4.56 12.50 6.13
N LEU A 151 -3.46 11.79 5.86
CA LEU A 151 -2.10 12.31 6.03
C LEU A 151 -1.80 13.48 5.08
N VAL A 152 -2.23 13.39 3.82
CA VAL A 152 -2.14 14.50 2.85
C VAL A 152 -2.87 15.73 3.40
N PHE A 153 -4.10 15.56 3.90
CA PHE A 153 -4.89 16.65 4.46
C PHE A 153 -4.22 17.31 5.69
N VAL A 154 -3.75 16.48 6.64
CA VAL A 154 -3.05 16.97 7.85
C VAL A 154 -1.77 17.71 7.50
N THR A 155 -1.03 17.20 6.50
CA THR A 155 0.23 17.82 6.04
C THR A 155 -0.04 19.13 5.32
N ALA A 156 -1.06 19.21 4.46
CA ALA A 156 -1.43 20.43 3.75
C ALA A 156 -1.79 21.57 4.71
N ARG A 157 -2.55 21.28 5.78
CA ARG A 157 -2.93 22.28 6.81
C ARG A 157 -1.73 22.86 7.58
N ARG A 158 -0.61 22.15 7.66
CA ARG A 158 0.60 22.65 8.36
C ARG A 158 1.49 23.48 7.43
N ILE A 159 1.41 23.28 6.13
CA ILE A 159 2.23 23.99 5.14
C ILE A 159 1.62 25.34 4.77
N SER A 160 0.28 25.48 4.92
CA SER A 160 -0.43 26.76 4.79
C SER A 160 -0.11 27.70 5.93
#